data_43ee4ba4a1ba31988b2c69cb8969365a
#
_entry.id   43ee4ba4a1ba31988b2c69cb8969365a
#
_cell.length_a   1.000
_cell.length_b   1.000
_cell.length_c   1.000
_cell.angle_alpha   90.00
_cell.angle_beta   90.00
_cell.angle_gamma   90.00
#
_symmetry.space_group_name_H-M   'P 1'
#
loop_
_entity.id
_entity.type
_entity.pdbx_description
1 polymer ?
#
loop_
_entity_poly.entity_id
_entity_poly.type
_entity_poly.pdbx_seq_one_letter_code
_entity_poly.pdbx_strand_id
1 'polypeptide(L)'
;MPASTSGYADVSPSLGLHRLAVLTAAVTFVLIFVGGLVTSTGSALAVPDWPLAFGHLIPKLVDGVRFEYGHRVVAAVVVILTLVLAIWTCFAERRKWVRNTALAAFALIIVQAVLGGITVLLQLPLAIAVAHAATAQAFFCVTVAFAMFTNPRFGAHRSISRNDESPRLATLTTITTAVIYVQILIGAVMRHLGAGLAIPDFPLSYGHLVPPFDSIFVDVNFAHRCGALIVTVFAIWTVAHVMRFHSQESQLRRPALGLLALLIVQVTLGAFTIWSGRAVLPTTAHVAVGAAVLATSLALTIRAYVLGGLASAAEAARVPAPFSGAIERKITA
;
A
#
# COMPACT_ATOMS: atom_id res chain seq x y z
N MET A 1 -35.87 15.00 25.87
CA MET A 1 -34.77 15.62 25.14
C MET A 1 -34.26 14.59 24.13
N PRO A 2 -34.33 14.81 22.82
CA PRO A 2 -33.81 13.84 21.85
C PRO A 2 -32.30 13.88 21.86
N ALA A 3 -31.67 12.72 21.99
CA ALA A 3 -30.23 12.55 21.90
C ALA A 3 -29.73 13.00 20.52
N SER A 4 -28.80 13.95 20.51
CA SER A 4 -28.18 14.49 19.30
C SER A 4 -27.34 13.43 18.60
N THR A 5 -27.82 12.90 17.47
CA THR A 5 -27.09 12.05 16.51
C THR A 5 -26.14 12.89 15.62
N SER A 6 -25.49 13.89 16.18
CA SER A 6 -24.68 14.88 15.46
C SER A 6 -23.17 14.70 15.71
N GLY A 7 -22.62 13.52 15.41
CA GLY A 7 -21.19 13.28 15.61
C GLY A 7 -20.30 13.26 14.36
N TYR A 8 -20.88 13.17 13.14
CA TYR A 8 -20.09 12.96 11.90
C TYR A 8 -20.31 13.98 10.78
N ALA A 9 -21.21 14.96 10.96
CA ALA A 9 -21.74 15.75 9.84
C ALA A 9 -21.08 17.13 9.59
N ASP A 10 -20.14 17.62 10.40
CA ASP A 10 -19.84 19.07 10.37
C ASP A 10 -18.35 19.46 10.21
N VAL A 11 -17.52 18.60 9.65
CA VAL A 11 -16.17 19.02 9.24
C VAL A 11 -15.90 18.57 7.83
N SER A 12 -16.22 19.41 6.85
CA SER A 12 -15.74 19.21 5.48
C SER A 12 -14.21 19.32 5.48
N PRO A 13 -13.46 18.25 5.12
CA PRO A 13 -12.01 18.30 5.04
C PRO A 13 -11.60 19.44 4.10
N SER A 14 -10.55 20.20 4.43
CA SER A 14 -10.10 21.26 3.53
C SER A 14 -9.62 20.66 2.22
N LEU A 15 -10.12 21.15 1.09
CA LEU A 15 -9.74 20.69 -0.25
C LEU A 15 -8.21 20.82 -0.45
N GLY A 16 -7.59 21.85 0.16
CA GLY A 16 -6.15 22.05 0.11
C GLY A 16 -5.39 20.92 0.80
N LEU A 17 -5.82 20.48 1.99
CA LEU A 17 -5.21 19.37 2.70
C LEU A 17 -5.32 18.07 1.90
N HIS A 18 -6.48 17.80 1.29
CA HIS A 18 -6.66 16.64 0.43
C HIS A 18 -5.73 16.67 -0.79
N ARG A 19 -5.60 17.83 -1.48
CA ARG A 19 -4.68 17.97 -2.62
C ARG A 19 -3.23 17.73 -2.22
N LEU A 20 -2.79 18.24 -1.07
CA LEU A 20 -1.46 17.98 -0.54
C LEU A 20 -1.26 16.50 -0.22
N ALA A 21 -2.26 15.83 0.36
CA ALA A 21 -2.22 14.39 0.65
C ALA A 21 -2.07 13.56 -0.64
N VAL A 22 -2.83 13.89 -1.69
CA VAL A 22 -2.73 13.23 -3.00
C VAL A 22 -1.35 13.46 -3.62
N LEU A 23 -0.85 14.71 -3.57
CA LEU A 23 0.50 15.03 -4.06
C LEU A 23 1.57 14.22 -3.30
N THR A 24 1.49 14.16 -1.97
CA THR A 24 2.43 13.37 -1.15
C THR A 24 2.40 11.89 -1.54
N ALA A 25 1.23 11.30 -1.71
CA ALA A 25 1.12 9.91 -2.15
C ALA A 25 1.68 9.70 -3.58
N ALA A 26 1.42 10.63 -4.51
CA ALA A 26 1.93 10.55 -5.87
C ALA A 26 3.47 10.67 -5.92
N VAL A 27 4.06 11.62 -5.18
CA VAL A 27 5.52 11.76 -5.11
C VAL A 27 6.17 10.57 -4.39
N THR A 28 5.49 9.99 -3.39
CA THR A 28 5.93 8.74 -2.74
C THR A 28 5.96 7.57 -3.73
N PHE A 29 4.97 7.46 -4.62
CA PHE A 29 4.98 6.45 -5.68
C PHE A 29 6.16 6.65 -6.64
N VAL A 30 6.43 7.88 -7.04
CA VAL A 30 7.62 8.23 -7.84
C VAL A 30 8.90 7.87 -7.08
N LEU A 31 8.97 8.11 -5.77
CA LEU A 31 10.12 7.73 -4.93
C LEU A 31 10.36 6.22 -4.94
N ILE A 32 9.30 5.39 -4.88
CA ILE A 32 9.41 3.93 -4.98
C ILE A 32 9.98 3.53 -6.36
N PHE A 33 9.50 4.14 -7.44
CA PHE A 33 10.03 3.90 -8.78
C PHE A 33 11.52 4.25 -8.87
N VAL A 34 11.92 5.44 -8.39
CA VAL A 34 13.32 5.89 -8.39
C VAL A 34 14.19 4.99 -7.50
N GLY A 35 13.70 4.55 -6.33
CA GLY A 35 14.39 3.57 -5.49
C GLY A 35 14.56 2.21 -6.19
N GLY A 36 13.53 1.78 -6.94
CA GLY A 36 13.63 0.63 -7.82
C GLY A 36 14.70 0.80 -8.90
N LEU A 37 14.83 2.00 -9.47
CA LEU A 37 15.83 2.33 -10.48
C LEU A 37 17.25 2.26 -9.91
N VAL A 38 17.48 2.82 -8.72
CA VAL A 38 18.78 2.73 -8.00
C VAL A 38 19.25 1.28 -7.89
N THR A 39 18.37 0.38 -7.46
CA THR A 39 18.73 -1.04 -7.33
C THR A 39 18.89 -1.73 -8.68
N SER A 40 18.04 -1.41 -9.69
CA SER A 40 18.10 -2.05 -11.01
C SER A 40 19.34 -1.63 -11.81
N THR A 41 19.90 -0.44 -11.54
CA THR A 41 21.13 0.03 -12.15
C THR A 41 22.40 -0.35 -11.39
N GLY A 42 22.27 -1.03 -10.24
CA GLY A 42 23.41 -1.36 -9.38
C GLY A 42 24.03 -0.15 -8.68
N SER A 43 23.28 0.96 -8.55
CA SER A 43 23.78 2.25 -8.06
C SER A 43 23.61 2.47 -6.57
N ALA A 44 23.22 1.46 -5.79
CA ALA A 44 22.82 1.61 -4.39
C ALA A 44 23.97 1.96 -3.42
N LEU A 45 25.22 1.90 -3.87
CA LEU A 45 26.43 2.31 -3.13
C LEU A 45 27.33 3.23 -3.96
N ALA A 46 26.74 3.96 -4.92
CA ALA A 46 27.48 4.93 -5.72
C ALA A 46 27.90 6.16 -4.92
N VAL A 47 27.23 6.43 -3.78
CA VAL A 47 27.53 7.50 -2.82
C VAL A 47 27.81 6.86 -1.46
N PRO A 48 29.08 6.81 -0.99
CA PRO A 48 29.48 5.99 0.15
C PRO A 48 29.12 6.56 1.52
N ASP A 49 28.72 7.83 1.60
CA ASP A 49 28.44 8.57 2.83
C ASP A 49 26.96 8.97 2.95
N TRP A 50 26.55 9.26 4.17
CA TRP A 50 25.21 9.75 4.51
C TRP A 50 25.26 10.58 5.80
N PRO A 51 24.58 11.72 5.89
CA PRO A 51 23.58 12.29 4.97
C PRO A 51 24.16 13.07 3.79
N LEU A 52 25.45 13.37 3.79
CA LEU A 52 26.14 14.06 2.71
C LEU A 52 26.40 13.11 1.51
N ALA A 53 26.96 13.66 0.45
CA ALA A 53 27.40 12.93 -0.74
C ALA A 53 28.83 13.36 -1.08
N PHE A 54 29.80 12.47 -0.81
CA PHE A 54 31.26 12.79 -0.90
C PHE A 54 31.64 14.02 -0.05
N GLY A 55 31.05 14.16 1.15
CA GLY A 55 31.24 15.31 2.03
C GLY A 55 30.56 16.61 1.55
N HIS A 56 29.83 16.60 0.45
CA HIS A 56 29.14 17.75 -0.12
C HIS A 56 27.62 17.61 -0.08
N LEU A 57 26.90 18.75 -0.12
CA LEU A 57 25.44 18.74 -0.27
C LEU A 57 25.02 18.37 -1.70
N ILE A 58 25.77 18.80 -2.69
CA ILE A 58 25.51 18.54 -4.12
C ILE A 58 26.77 17.91 -4.74
N PRO A 59 26.76 16.61 -5.04
CA PRO A 59 27.87 15.93 -5.68
C PRO A 59 27.89 16.15 -7.20
N LYS A 60 28.98 15.77 -7.86
CA LYS A 60 29.02 15.64 -9.33
C LYS A 60 28.12 14.47 -9.75
N LEU A 61 27.14 14.73 -10.62
CA LEU A 61 26.14 13.76 -11.08
C LEU A 61 26.68 12.90 -12.25
N VAL A 62 27.56 11.99 -11.93
CA VAL A 62 28.15 11.05 -12.90
C VAL A 62 27.65 9.64 -12.64
N ASP A 63 27.53 8.82 -13.67
CA ASP A 63 27.21 7.39 -13.62
C ASP A 63 26.13 7.03 -12.60
N GLY A 64 26.40 6.10 -11.67
CA GLY A 64 25.47 5.65 -10.64
C GLY A 64 25.07 6.73 -9.63
N VAL A 65 25.95 7.73 -9.42
CA VAL A 65 25.70 8.83 -8.46
C VAL A 65 24.41 9.58 -8.79
N ARG A 66 24.11 9.82 -10.07
CA ARG A 66 22.86 10.50 -10.49
C ARG A 66 21.60 9.76 -10.05
N PHE A 67 21.61 8.44 -10.01
CA PHE A 67 20.46 7.63 -9.59
C PHE A 67 20.30 7.62 -8.07
N GLU A 68 21.39 7.34 -7.34
CA GLU A 68 21.35 7.30 -5.89
C GLU A 68 21.09 8.68 -5.28
N TYR A 69 21.82 9.70 -5.71
CA TYR A 69 21.60 11.06 -5.24
C TYR A 69 20.23 11.60 -5.66
N GLY A 70 19.77 11.31 -6.88
CA GLY A 70 18.42 11.64 -7.34
C GLY A 70 17.34 11.03 -6.44
N HIS A 71 17.53 9.77 -6.00
CA HIS A 71 16.64 9.13 -5.03
C HIS A 71 16.63 9.88 -3.69
N ARG A 72 17.80 10.28 -3.16
CA ARG A 72 17.90 11.07 -1.93
C ARG A 72 17.19 12.41 -2.03
N VAL A 73 17.28 13.10 -3.17
CA VAL A 73 16.60 14.38 -3.43
C VAL A 73 15.08 14.19 -3.41
N VAL A 74 14.56 13.19 -4.13
CA VAL A 74 13.11 12.90 -4.11
C VAL A 74 12.66 12.47 -2.71
N ALA A 75 13.48 11.71 -1.97
CA ALA A 75 13.20 11.35 -0.59
C ALA A 75 13.10 12.60 0.32
N ALA A 76 14.01 13.55 0.19
CA ALA A 76 13.96 14.82 0.93
C ALA A 76 12.68 15.61 0.62
N VAL A 77 12.24 15.65 -0.64
CA VAL A 77 10.96 16.26 -1.03
C VAL A 77 9.79 15.57 -0.33
N VAL A 78 9.76 14.22 -0.28
CA VAL A 78 8.71 13.46 0.40
C VAL A 78 8.72 13.72 1.91
N VAL A 79 9.89 13.83 2.55
CA VAL A 79 10.01 14.20 3.97
C VAL A 79 9.38 15.56 4.22
N ILE A 80 9.72 16.57 3.39
CA ILE A 80 9.18 17.94 3.53
C ILE A 80 7.65 17.93 3.32
N LEU A 81 7.17 17.29 2.27
CA LEU A 81 5.72 17.17 2.00
C LEU A 81 4.99 16.53 3.18
N THR A 82 5.56 15.45 3.74
CA THR A 82 4.95 14.73 4.87
C THR A 82 4.98 15.56 6.15
N LEU A 83 6.06 16.32 6.40
CA LEU A 83 6.15 17.25 7.52
C LEU A 83 5.07 18.35 7.42
N VAL A 84 4.97 19.01 6.25
CA VAL A 84 3.94 20.04 5.99
C VAL A 84 2.55 19.45 6.16
N LEU A 85 2.33 18.23 5.64
CA LEU A 85 1.07 17.52 5.78
C LEU A 85 0.72 17.26 7.25
N ALA A 86 1.68 16.78 8.06
CA ALA A 86 1.49 16.51 9.49
C ALA A 86 1.16 17.78 10.25
N ILE A 87 1.93 18.86 10.06
CA ILE A 87 1.71 20.15 10.69
C ILE A 87 0.35 20.71 10.32
N TRP A 88 0.03 20.79 9.02
CA TRP A 88 -1.26 21.31 8.56
C TRP A 88 -2.44 20.50 9.12
N THR A 89 -2.33 19.18 9.14
CA THR A 89 -3.37 18.30 9.69
C THR A 89 -3.60 18.55 11.19
N CYS A 90 -2.56 18.81 11.98
CA CYS A 90 -2.70 19.11 13.41
C CYS A 90 -3.56 20.37 13.67
N PHE A 91 -3.49 21.37 12.78
CA PHE A 91 -4.26 22.61 12.93
C PHE A 91 -5.62 22.58 12.23
N ALA A 92 -5.72 21.93 11.07
CA ALA A 92 -6.93 21.99 10.23
C ALA A 92 -7.91 20.84 10.47
N GLU A 93 -7.49 19.72 11.06
CA GLU A 93 -8.32 18.52 11.18
C GLU A 93 -8.75 18.28 12.62
N ARG A 94 -10.06 18.10 12.84
CA ARG A 94 -10.63 17.84 14.18
C ARG A 94 -10.65 16.36 14.54
N ARG A 95 -10.69 15.46 13.56
CA ARG A 95 -10.75 14.00 13.76
C ARG A 95 -9.39 13.51 14.28
N LYS A 96 -9.32 13.12 15.57
CA LYS A 96 -8.07 12.67 16.23
C LYS A 96 -7.39 11.53 15.47
N TRP A 97 -8.16 10.57 14.97
CA TRP A 97 -7.61 9.44 14.24
C TRP A 97 -6.92 9.84 12.92
N VAL A 98 -7.44 10.87 12.20
CA VAL A 98 -6.79 11.40 10.99
C VAL A 98 -5.48 12.11 11.34
N ARG A 99 -5.47 12.89 12.43
CA ARG A 99 -4.22 13.52 12.92
C ARG A 99 -3.18 12.48 13.30
N ASN A 100 -3.60 11.43 14.01
CA ASN A 100 -2.70 10.34 14.38
C ASN A 100 -2.14 9.62 13.14
N THR A 101 -2.93 9.46 12.08
CA THR A 101 -2.45 8.89 10.80
C THR A 101 -1.38 9.79 10.16
N ALA A 102 -1.55 11.12 10.18
CA ALA A 102 -0.54 12.05 9.66
C ALA A 102 0.76 12.02 10.47
N LEU A 103 0.65 11.97 11.81
CA LEU A 103 1.82 11.85 12.71
C LEU A 103 2.52 10.50 12.54
N ALA A 104 1.76 9.41 12.38
CA ALA A 104 2.32 8.09 12.08
C ALA A 104 3.05 8.07 10.73
N ALA A 105 2.50 8.73 9.69
CA ALA A 105 3.17 8.88 8.41
C ALA A 105 4.51 9.63 8.58
N PHE A 106 4.52 10.73 9.36
CA PHE A 106 5.76 11.49 9.60
C PHE A 106 6.79 10.67 10.39
N ALA A 107 6.38 9.97 11.44
CA ALA A 107 7.28 9.08 12.18
C ALA A 107 7.87 7.99 11.28
N LEU A 108 7.03 7.40 10.41
CA LEU A 108 7.43 6.31 9.52
C LEU A 108 8.41 6.78 8.44
N ILE A 109 8.26 8.00 7.89
CA ILE A 109 9.23 8.53 6.91
C ILE A 109 10.57 8.85 7.55
N ILE A 110 10.61 9.25 8.83
CA ILE A 110 11.87 9.43 9.56
C ILE A 110 12.56 8.07 9.75
N VAL A 111 11.84 7.03 10.18
CA VAL A 111 12.36 5.66 10.25
C VAL A 111 12.90 5.21 8.89
N GLN A 112 12.17 5.50 7.81
CA GLN A 112 12.55 5.18 6.45
C GLN A 112 13.85 5.87 6.02
N ALA A 113 14.03 7.15 6.36
CA ALA A 113 15.25 7.89 6.06
C ALA A 113 16.47 7.31 6.82
N VAL A 114 16.29 6.99 8.10
CA VAL A 114 17.34 6.36 8.93
C VAL A 114 17.71 4.99 8.38
N LEU A 115 16.73 4.12 8.05
CA LEU A 115 17.00 2.82 7.44
C LEU A 115 17.75 2.98 6.12
N GLY A 116 17.37 3.96 5.28
CA GLY A 116 18.07 4.29 4.04
C GLY A 116 19.53 4.70 4.26
N GLY A 117 19.80 5.52 5.27
CA GLY A 117 21.18 5.86 5.68
C GLY A 117 21.97 4.65 6.15
N ILE A 118 21.37 3.80 6.99
CA ILE A 118 22.01 2.59 7.51
C ILE A 118 22.31 1.59 6.38
N THR A 119 21.45 1.46 5.35
CA THR A 119 21.76 0.61 4.19
C THR A 119 23.04 1.01 3.49
N VAL A 120 23.31 2.30 3.37
CA VAL A 120 24.54 2.81 2.77
C VAL A 120 25.74 2.60 3.68
N LEU A 121 25.65 3.05 4.93
CA LEU A 121 26.76 3.00 5.91
C LEU A 121 27.23 1.58 6.23
N LEU A 122 26.31 0.61 6.22
CA LEU A 122 26.61 -0.82 6.47
C LEU A 122 26.75 -1.64 5.18
N GLN A 123 26.82 -1.01 4.00
CA GLN A 123 27.03 -1.67 2.72
C GLN A 123 25.95 -2.72 2.36
N LEU A 124 24.69 -2.35 2.48
CA LEU A 124 23.50 -3.12 2.07
C LEU A 124 23.29 -4.48 2.80
N PRO A 125 23.32 -4.55 4.16
CA PRO A 125 22.97 -5.79 4.81
C PRO A 125 21.54 -6.18 4.45
N LEU A 126 21.34 -7.48 4.13
CA LEU A 126 20.06 -7.99 3.62
C LEU A 126 18.87 -7.59 4.50
N ALA A 127 18.98 -7.79 5.82
CA ALA A 127 17.89 -7.51 6.76
C ALA A 127 17.48 -6.02 6.75
N ILE A 128 18.46 -5.12 6.71
CA ILE A 128 18.22 -3.66 6.68
C ILE A 128 17.64 -3.22 5.33
N ALA A 129 18.15 -3.75 4.23
CA ALA A 129 17.64 -3.45 2.89
C ALA A 129 16.20 -3.93 2.72
N VAL A 130 15.86 -5.11 3.22
CA VAL A 130 14.48 -5.64 3.24
C VAL A 130 13.59 -4.83 4.18
N ALA A 131 14.07 -4.44 5.37
CA ALA A 131 13.32 -3.58 6.28
C ALA A 131 13.04 -2.20 5.67
N HIS A 132 14.03 -1.61 4.97
CA HIS A 132 13.84 -0.37 4.23
C HIS A 132 12.76 -0.51 3.15
N ALA A 133 12.79 -1.59 2.35
CA ALA A 133 11.78 -1.86 1.34
C ALA A 133 10.38 -2.08 1.96
N ALA A 134 10.29 -2.86 3.05
CA ALA A 134 9.04 -3.11 3.78
C ALA A 134 8.42 -1.81 4.31
N THR A 135 9.23 -1.02 5.01
CA THR A 135 8.79 0.26 5.60
C THR A 135 8.37 1.26 4.52
N ALA A 136 9.04 1.28 3.36
CA ALA A 136 8.66 2.10 2.21
C ALA A 136 7.24 1.76 1.71
N GLN A 137 6.90 0.47 1.59
CA GLN A 137 5.56 0.05 1.17
C GLN A 137 4.50 0.38 2.24
N ALA A 138 4.83 0.20 3.53
CA ALA A 138 3.95 0.58 4.63
C ALA A 138 3.71 2.10 4.64
N PHE A 139 4.75 2.91 4.47
CA PHE A 139 4.64 4.36 4.36
C PHE A 139 3.76 4.78 3.18
N PHE A 140 3.95 4.17 2.02
CA PHE A 140 3.11 4.43 0.85
C PHE A 140 1.64 4.07 1.12
N CYS A 141 1.37 2.93 1.75
CA CYS A 141 0.01 2.56 2.18
C CYS A 141 -0.61 3.61 3.11
N VAL A 142 0.15 4.14 4.07
CA VAL A 142 -0.34 5.18 4.99
C VAL A 142 -0.63 6.48 4.24
N THR A 143 0.20 6.89 3.28
CA THR A 143 -0.06 8.11 2.48
C THR A 143 -1.29 7.96 1.59
N VAL A 144 -1.50 6.79 0.97
CA VAL A 144 -2.71 6.49 0.19
C VAL A 144 -3.96 6.49 1.09
N ALA A 145 -3.91 5.83 2.24
CA ALA A 145 -5.01 5.83 3.20
C ALA A 145 -5.33 7.26 3.68
N PHE A 146 -4.32 8.05 4.00
CA PHE A 146 -4.49 9.44 4.41
C PHE A 146 -5.13 10.29 3.30
N ALA A 147 -4.72 10.13 2.04
CA ALA A 147 -5.34 10.80 0.91
C ALA A 147 -6.82 10.41 0.76
N MET A 148 -7.18 9.14 1.03
CA MET A 148 -8.59 8.72 1.05
C MET A 148 -9.36 9.36 2.21
N PHE A 149 -8.80 9.39 3.42
CA PHE A 149 -9.45 9.92 4.63
C PHE A 149 -9.68 11.44 4.58
N THR A 150 -8.84 12.17 3.86
CA THR A 150 -8.97 13.61 3.66
C THR A 150 -9.85 13.97 2.47
N ASN A 151 -10.33 13.00 1.68
CA ASN A 151 -11.24 13.26 0.58
C ASN A 151 -12.58 13.80 1.11
N PRO A 152 -13.06 14.97 0.65
CA PRO A 152 -14.33 15.54 1.10
C PRO A 152 -15.54 14.62 0.88
N ARG A 153 -15.44 13.70 -0.09
CA ARG A 153 -16.48 12.72 -0.38
C ARG A 153 -16.29 11.40 0.38
N PHE A 154 -15.30 11.31 1.28
CA PHE A 154 -15.06 10.12 2.09
C PHE A 154 -16.18 9.97 3.13
N GLY A 155 -16.91 8.88 3.08
CA GLY A 155 -18.07 8.64 3.97
C GLY A 155 -19.41 9.24 3.52
N ALA A 156 -19.45 10.06 2.45
CA ALA A 156 -20.69 10.62 1.92
C ALA A 156 -21.50 9.62 1.06
N HIS A 157 -21.48 8.33 1.40
CA HIS A 157 -21.90 7.29 0.50
C HIS A 157 -23.03 6.45 1.11
N ARG A 158 -23.89 5.92 0.23
CA ARG A 158 -24.97 5.02 0.56
C ARG A 158 -24.42 3.73 1.17
N SER A 159 -24.97 3.28 2.29
CA SER A 159 -24.63 1.98 2.87
C SER A 159 -24.90 0.86 1.88
N ILE A 160 -23.98 -0.10 1.79
CA ILE A 160 -24.25 -1.34 1.05
C ILE A 160 -25.17 -2.19 1.93
N SER A 161 -26.26 -2.72 1.34
CA SER A 161 -27.06 -3.73 2.01
C SER A 161 -26.15 -4.89 2.42
N ARG A 162 -26.25 -5.30 3.67
CA ARG A 162 -25.54 -6.45 4.21
C ARG A 162 -26.26 -7.71 3.70
N ASN A 163 -25.90 -8.16 2.51
CA ASN A 163 -26.34 -9.47 2.03
C ASN A 163 -25.55 -10.54 2.78
N ASP A 164 -26.12 -11.74 2.90
CA ASP A 164 -25.49 -12.94 3.49
C ASP A 164 -24.32 -13.45 2.61
N GLU A 165 -23.35 -12.57 2.34
CA GLU A 165 -22.16 -12.92 1.54
C GLU A 165 -21.12 -13.61 2.42
N SER A 166 -20.62 -14.75 1.94
CA SER A 166 -19.51 -15.45 2.59
C SER A 166 -18.40 -15.72 1.56
N PRO A 167 -17.17 -15.31 1.85
CA PRO A 167 -16.71 -14.50 2.99
C PRO A 167 -17.14 -13.03 2.85
N ARG A 168 -17.17 -12.27 3.97
CA ARG A 168 -17.43 -10.83 3.92
C ARG A 168 -16.38 -10.12 3.08
N LEU A 169 -16.79 -9.20 2.20
CA LEU A 169 -15.88 -8.48 1.31
C LEU A 169 -14.72 -7.82 2.07
N ALA A 170 -14.98 -7.19 3.22
CA ALA A 170 -13.94 -6.56 4.03
C ALA A 170 -12.87 -7.56 4.49
N THR A 171 -13.26 -8.77 4.87
CA THR A 171 -12.32 -9.83 5.26
C THR A 171 -11.50 -10.31 4.04
N LEU A 172 -12.16 -10.58 2.93
CA LEU A 172 -11.50 -11.04 1.71
C LEU A 172 -10.48 -10.02 1.18
N THR A 173 -10.86 -8.73 1.12
CA THR A 173 -9.97 -7.66 0.67
C THR A 173 -8.79 -7.45 1.62
N THR A 174 -9.00 -7.58 2.94
CA THR A 174 -7.92 -7.50 3.94
C THR A 174 -6.91 -8.63 3.73
N ILE A 175 -7.36 -9.87 3.58
CA ILE A 175 -6.48 -11.02 3.32
C ILE A 175 -5.72 -10.81 2.01
N THR A 176 -6.40 -10.39 0.94
CA THR A 176 -5.78 -10.11 -0.35
C THR A 176 -4.69 -9.04 -0.23
N THR A 177 -4.94 -7.95 0.48
CA THR A 177 -3.96 -6.88 0.71
C THR A 177 -2.76 -7.39 1.53
N ALA A 178 -2.99 -8.18 2.56
CA ALA A 178 -1.92 -8.78 3.37
C ALA A 178 -1.07 -9.76 2.55
N VAL A 179 -1.68 -10.61 1.74
CA VAL A 179 -0.98 -11.55 0.85
C VAL A 179 -0.12 -10.79 -0.19
N ILE A 180 -0.64 -9.70 -0.77
CA ILE A 180 0.14 -8.85 -1.69
C ILE A 180 1.34 -8.22 -0.97
N TYR A 181 1.15 -7.72 0.26
CA TYR A 181 2.25 -7.14 1.03
C TYR A 181 3.35 -8.17 1.34
N VAL A 182 2.98 -9.35 1.79
CA VAL A 182 3.92 -10.46 2.05
C VAL A 182 4.67 -10.85 0.75
N GLN A 183 3.97 -10.93 -0.37
CA GLN A 183 4.58 -11.21 -1.67
C GLN A 183 5.63 -10.16 -2.08
N ILE A 184 5.38 -8.88 -1.80
CA ILE A 184 6.35 -7.81 -2.03
C ILE A 184 7.60 -8.02 -1.15
N LEU A 185 7.43 -8.45 0.10
CA LEU A 185 8.56 -8.75 1.00
C LEU A 185 9.40 -9.94 0.51
N ILE A 186 8.76 -11.02 0.05
CA ILE A 186 9.46 -12.15 -0.56
C ILE A 186 10.24 -11.69 -1.80
N GLY A 187 9.63 -10.82 -2.63
CA GLY A 187 10.31 -10.20 -3.78
C GLY A 187 11.49 -9.32 -3.39
N ALA A 188 11.38 -8.58 -2.29
CA ALA A 188 12.49 -7.78 -1.76
C ALA A 188 13.65 -8.66 -1.29
N VAL A 189 13.36 -9.74 -0.56
CA VAL A 189 14.39 -10.74 -0.17
C VAL A 189 15.07 -11.32 -1.40
N MET A 190 14.28 -11.81 -2.38
CA MET A 190 14.79 -12.37 -3.64
C MET A 190 15.72 -11.38 -4.36
N ARG A 191 15.30 -10.11 -4.44
CA ARG A 191 16.06 -9.06 -5.13
C ARG A 191 17.38 -8.74 -4.43
N HIS A 192 17.36 -8.55 -3.11
CA HIS A 192 18.55 -8.19 -2.33
C HIS A 192 19.53 -9.36 -2.13
N LEU A 193 19.05 -10.59 -2.20
CA LEU A 193 19.92 -11.78 -2.32
C LEU A 193 20.56 -11.93 -3.71
N GLY A 194 20.11 -11.20 -4.72
CA GLY A 194 20.56 -11.42 -6.09
C GLY A 194 19.93 -12.64 -6.79
N ALA A 195 18.90 -13.24 -6.19
CA ALA A 195 18.26 -14.48 -6.63
C ALA A 195 17.31 -14.31 -7.84
N GLY A 196 17.19 -13.11 -8.41
CA GLY A 196 16.18 -12.80 -9.43
C GLY A 196 16.28 -13.62 -10.73
N LEU A 197 17.44 -14.16 -11.07
CA LEU A 197 17.67 -15.05 -12.22
C LEU A 197 18.14 -16.45 -11.80
N ALA A 198 17.99 -16.82 -10.54
CA ALA A 198 18.34 -18.17 -10.08
C ALA A 198 17.57 -19.25 -10.82
N ILE A 199 16.34 -18.97 -11.28
CA ILE A 199 15.58 -19.79 -12.22
C ILE A 199 15.46 -18.98 -13.52
N PRO A 200 16.16 -19.36 -14.60
CA PRO A 200 16.33 -18.51 -15.79
C PRO A 200 15.16 -18.56 -16.77
N ASP A 201 14.25 -19.51 -16.65
CA ASP A 201 13.10 -19.72 -17.54
C ASP A 201 11.77 -19.31 -16.87
N PHE A 202 10.75 -19.03 -17.66
CA PHE A 202 9.40 -18.73 -17.25
C PHE A 202 8.42 -19.13 -18.38
N PRO A 203 7.29 -19.79 -18.10
CA PRO A 203 6.69 -20.09 -16.77
C PRO A 203 7.29 -21.30 -16.05
N LEU A 204 8.11 -22.11 -16.70
CA LEU A 204 8.74 -23.29 -16.12
C LEU A 204 9.92 -22.92 -15.20
N SER A 205 10.50 -23.95 -14.57
CA SER A 205 11.66 -23.87 -13.68
C SER A 205 12.65 -24.95 -14.10
N TYR A 206 13.67 -24.56 -14.87
CA TYR A 206 14.62 -25.48 -15.53
C TYR A 206 13.90 -26.53 -16.42
N GLY A 207 12.87 -26.11 -17.15
CA GLY A 207 12.03 -26.97 -17.97
C GLY A 207 11.00 -27.81 -17.23
N HIS A 208 10.94 -27.71 -15.89
CA HIS A 208 10.02 -28.45 -15.03
C HIS A 208 9.03 -27.51 -14.31
N LEU A 209 7.95 -28.06 -13.72
CA LEU A 209 7.03 -27.28 -12.89
C LEU A 209 7.65 -26.91 -11.54
N VAL A 210 8.49 -27.80 -10.98
CA VAL A 210 9.17 -27.64 -9.70
C VAL A 210 10.67 -27.74 -9.94
N PRO A 211 11.49 -26.76 -9.48
CA PRO A 211 12.93 -26.79 -9.67
C PRO A 211 13.60 -27.80 -8.73
N PRO A 212 14.84 -28.21 -8.98
CA PRO A 212 15.67 -28.83 -7.97
C PRO A 212 15.98 -27.79 -6.88
N PHE A 213 15.76 -28.15 -5.60
CA PHE A 213 16.03 -27.28 -4.46
C PHE A 213 17.49 -27.47 -4.00
N ASP A 214 18.44 -26.95 -4.76
CA ASP A 214 19.87 -27.11 -4.58
C ASP A 214 20.56 -25.85 -4.00
N SER A 215 19.85 -24.75 -3.94
CA SER A 215 20.38 -23.50 -3.37
C SER A 215 19.28 -22.57 -2.85
N ILE A 216 19.61 -21.80 -1.80
CA ILE A 216 18.73 -20.78 -1.23
C ILE A 216 18.25 -19.75 -2.27
N PHE A 217 19.02 -19.50 -3.33
CA PHE A 217 18.64 -18.59 -4.40
C PHE A 217 17.48 -19.15 -5.23
N VAL A 218 17.52 -20.45 -5.54
CA VAL A 218 16.44 -21.18 -6.22
C VAL A 218 15.21 -21.23 -5.34
N ASP A 219 15.38 -21.55 -4.04
CA ASP A 219 14.29 -21.65 -3.07
C ASP A 219 13.51 -20.35 -2.97
N VAL A 220 14.20 -19.22 -2.80
CA VAL A 220 13.57 -17.90 -2.67
C VAL A 220 12.95 -17.43 -3.99
N ASN A 221 13.58 -17.72 -5.14
CA ASN A 221 13.00 -17.42 -6.44
C ASN A 221 11.69 -18.20 -6.66
N PHE A 222 11.70 -19.51 -6.37
CA PHE A 222 10.52 -20.34 -6.50
C PHE A 222 9.42 -19.95 -5.50
N ALA A 223 9.77 -19.65 -4.25
CA ALA A 223 8.83 -19.10 -3.27
C ALA A 223 8.14 -17.82 -3.76
N HIS A 224 8.90 -16.91 -4.41
CA HIS A 224 8.33 -15.71 -5.03
C HIS A 224 7.33 -16.05 -6.15
N ARG A 225 7.59 -17.06 -6.97
CA ARG A 225 6.67 -17.53 -8.05
C ARG A 225 5.40 -18.14 -7.46
N CYS A 226 5.53 -19.01 -6.46
CA CYS A 226 4.39 -19.58 -5.74
C CYS A 226 3.54 -18.51 -5.07
N GLY A 227 4.19 -17.54 -4.41
CA GLY A 227 3.50 -16.40 -3.81
C GLY A 227 2.76 -15.54 -4.85
N ALA A 228 3.33 -15.34 -6.05
CA ALA A 228 2.66 -14.64 -7.15
C ALA A 228 1.39 -15.38 -7.61
N LEU A 229 1.41 -16.71 -7.65
CA LEU A 229 0.23 -17.52 -7.93
C LEU A 229 -0.84 -17.35 -6.85
N ILE A 230 -0.46 -17.39 -5.58
CA ILE A 230 -1.37 -17.16 -4.44
C ILE A 230 -2.00 -15.75 -4.53
N VAL A 231 -1.20 -14.71 -4.77
CA VAL A 231 -1.72 -13.34 -5.01
C VAL A 231 -2.72 -13.33 -6.17
N THR A 232 -2.40 -13.99 -7.26
CA THR A 232 -3.28 -14.07 -8.45
C THR A 232 -4.63 -14.68 -8.09
N VAL A 233 -4.64 -15.79 -7.37
CA VAL A 233 -5.88 -16.46 -6.93
C VAL A 233 -6.71 -15.55 -6.03
N PHE A 234 -6.12 -14.93 -5.00
CA PHE A 234 -6.84 -14.04 -4.09
C PHE A 234 -7.35 -12.78 -4.78
N ALA A 235 -6.57 -12.19 -5.68
CA ALA A 235 -6.98 -10.99 -6.43
C ALA A 235 -8.14 -11.31 -7.39
N ILE A 236 -8.07 -12.41 -8.14
CA ILE A 236 -9.17 -12.85 -9.02
C ILE A 236 -10.42 -13.17 -8.19
N TRP A 237 -10.28 -13.86 -7.06
CA TRP A 237 -11.41 -14.14 -6.16
C TRP A 237 -12.04 -12.85 -5.66
N THR A 238 -11.24 -11.87 -5.21
CA THR A 238 -11.72 -10.56 -4.77
C THR A 238 -12.49 -9.84 -5.89
N VAL A 239 -11.94 -9.82 -7.11
CA VAL A 239 -12.61 -9.19 -8.26
C VAL A 239 -13.92 -9.90 -8.58
N ALA A 240 -13.92 -11.24 -8.67
CA ALA A 240 -15.11 -12.04 -8.95
C ALA A 240 -16.20 -11.82 -7.87
N HIS A 241 -15.79 -11.74 -6.59
CA HIS A 241 -16.70 -11.45 -5.49
C HIS A 241 -17.35 -10.07 -5.63
N VAL A 242 -16.57 -9.02 -5.91
CA VAL A 242 -17.10 -7.68 -6.16
C VAL A 242 -18.04 -7.66 -7.37
N MET A 243 -17.68 -8.33 -8.46
CA MET A 243 -18.51 -8.37 -9.67
C MET A 243 -19.82 -9.15 -9.47
N ARG A 244 -19.81 -10.18 -8.60
CA ARG A 244 -21.00 -10.98 -8.29
C ARG A 244 -21.96 -10.27 -7.35
N PHE A 245 -21.46 -9.67 -6.27
CA PHE A 245 -22.29 -9.17 -5.17
C PHE A 245 -22.41 -7.64 -5.12
N HIS A 246 -21.46 -6.90 -5.74
CA HIS A 246 -21.32 -5.44 -5.64
C HIS A 246 -21.12 -4.76 -7.00
N SER A 247 -21.56 -5.37 -8.11
CA SER A 247 -21.34 -4.86 -9.47
C SER A 247 -21.92 -3.45 -9.71
N GLN A 248 -22.97 -3.08 -9.00
CA GLN A 248 -23.62 -1.77 -9.09
C GLN A 248 -22.86 -0.68 -8.31
N GLU A 249 -21.99 -1.07 -7.36
CA GLU A 249 -21.23 -0.13 -6.56
C GLU A 249 -19.95 0.30 -7.29
N SER A 250 -20.03 1.43 -8.00
CA SER A 250 -18.93 1.94 -8.81
C SER A 250 -17.63 2.14 -8.02
N GLN A 251 -17.74 2.43 -6.72
CA GLN A 251 -16.63 2.64 -5.81
C GLN A 251 -15.87 1.36 -5.44
N LEU A 252 -16.51 0.19 -5.54
CA LEU A 252 -15.88 -1.11 -5.39
C LEU A 252 -15.48 -1.68 -6.75
N ARG A 253 -16.36 -1.57 -7.75
CA ARG A 253 -16.13 -2.11 -9.08
C ARG A 253 -14.90 -1.50 -9.77
N ARG A 254 -14.77 -0.15 -9.76
CA ARG A 254 -13.64 0.52 -10.43
C ARG A 254 -12.27 0.09 -9.88
N PRO A 255 -12.00 0.13 -8.54
CA PRO A 255 -10.73 -0.35 -8.02
C PRO A 255 -10.54 -1.86 -8.17
N ALA A 256 -11.61 -2.68 -8.15
CA ALA A 256 -11.52 -4.10 -8.42
C ALA A 256 -11.04 -4.39 -9.85
N LEU A 257 -11.63 -3.71 -10.85
CA LEU A 257 -11.18 -3.82 -12.24
C LEU A 257 -9.76 -3.25 -12.43
N GLY A 258 -9.43 -2.17 -11.73
CA GLY A 258 -8.06 -1.62 -11.69
C GLY A 258 -7.06 -2.61 -11.10
N LEU A 259 -7.43 -3.32 -10.05
CA LEU A 259 -6.61 -4.38 -9.44
C LEU A 259 -6.33 -5.51 -10.44
N LEU A 260 -7.36 -5.96 -11.19
CA LEU A 260 -7.20 -6.98 -12.23
C LEU A 260 -6.27 -6.52 -13.35
N ALA A 261 -6.46 -5.30 -13.86
CA ALA A 261 -5.62 -4.75 -14.90
C ALA A 261 -4.15 -4.61 -14.46
N LEU A 262 -3.92 -4.09 -13.24
CA LEU A 262 -2.58 -3.98 -12.67
C LEU A 262 -1.94 -5.35 -12.42
N LEU A 263 -2.71 -6.36 -12.02
CA LEU A 263 -2.22 -7.72 -11.83
C LEU A 263 -1.72 -8.32 -13.16
N ILE A 264 -2.46 -8.14 -14.25
CA ILE A 264 -2.02 -8.60 -15.58
C ILE A 264 -0.70 -7.93 -15.96
N VAL A 265 -0.60 -6.61 -15.80
CA VAL A 265 0.65 -5.86 -16.07
C VAL A 265 1.78 -6.36 -15.16
N GLN A 266 1.51 -6.61 -13.87
CA GLN A 266 2.49 -7.06 -12.89
C GLN A 266 3.09 -8.43 -13.26
N VAL A 267 2.25 -9.40 -13.63
CA VAL A 267 2.70 -10.74 -14.04
C VAL A 267 3.51 -10.65 -15.35
N THR A 268 3.02 -9.85 -16.30
CA THR A 268 3.71 -9.63 -17.57
C THR A 268 5.10 -9.00 -17.35
N LEU A 269 5.22 -7.97 -16.51
CA LEU A 269 6.51 -7.35 -16.16
C LEU A 269 7.43 -8.33 -15.43
N GLY A 270 6.89 -9.20 -14.59
CA GLY A 270 7.65 -10.28 -13.95
C GLY A 270 8.27 -11.23 -14.96
N ALA A 271 7.50 -11.67 -15.96
CA ALA A 271 7.99 -12.49 -17.06
C ALA A 271 9.07 -11.76 -17.87
N PHE A 272 8.80 -10.50 -18.25
CA PHE A 272 9.79 -9.69 -18.99
C PHE A 272 11.08 -9.44 -18.20
N THR A 273 11.02 -9.35 -16.87
CA THR A 273 12.21 -9.23 -16.03
C THR A 273 13.14 -10.44 -16.22
N ILE A 274 12.57 -11.66 -16.31
CA ILE A 274 13.34 -12.90 -16.55
C ILE A 274 13.83 -12.94 -17.98
N TRP A 275 12.94 -12.81 -18.98
CA TRP A 275 13.27 -12.92 -20.40
C TRP A 275 14.29 -11.87 -20.89
N SER A 276 14.32 -10.70 -20.26
CA SER A 276 15.28 -9.63 -20.59
C SER A 276 16.60 -9.71 -19.81
N GLY A 277 16.81 -10.75 -18.99
CA GLY A 277 17.99 -10.86 -18.14
C GLY A 277 18.08 -9.72 -17.11
N ARG A 278 16.95 -9.29 -16.57
CA ARG A 278 16.81 -8.17 -15.61
C ARG A 278 17.13 -6.79 -16.23
N ALA A 279 16.70 -6.55 -17.47
CA ALA A 279 16.78 -5.20 -18.01
C ALA A 279 16.20 -4.16 -17.06
N VAL A 280 16.79 -2.98 -16.99
CA VAL A 280 16.51 -1.94 -15.98
C VAL A 280 15.04 -1.52 -15.98
N LEU A 281 14.48 -1.25 -17.16
CA LEU A 281 13.10 -0.73 -17.26
C LEU A 281 12.03 -1.73 -16.78
N PRO A 282 11.94 -2.97 -17.31
CA PRO A 282 10.93 -3.93 -16.84
C PRO A 282 11.10 -4.28 -15.36
N THR A 283 12.35 -4.42 -14.87
CA THR A 283 12.63 -4.72 -13.47
C THR A 283 12.17 -3.59 -12.54
N THR A 284 12.44 -2.33 -12.92
CA THR A 284 12.00 -1.16 -12.14
C THR A 284 10.48 -0.98 -12.19
N ALA A 285 9.89 -1.15 -13.38
CA ALA A 285 8.44 -1.06 -13.57
C ALA A 285 7.71 -2.14 -12.77
N HIS A 286 8.24 -3.37 -12.70
CA HIS A 286 7.69 -4.44 -11.89
C HIS A 286 7.59 -4.07 -10.40
N VAL A 287 8.60 -3.38 -9.84
CA VAL A 287 8.56 -2.88 -8.46
C VAL A 287 7.47 -1.82 -8.28
N ALA A 288 7.39 -0.85 -9.18
CA ALA A 288 6.42 0.25 -9.09
C ALA A 288 4.97 -0.25 -9.27
N VAL A 289 4.74 -1.13 -10.25
CA VAL A 289 3.40 -1.72 -10.47
C VAL A 289 3.01 -2.59 -9.27
N GLY A 290 3.94 -3.32 -8.64
CA GLY A 290 3.70 -4.05 -7.39
C GLY A 290 3.18 -3.13 -6.28
N ALA A 291 3.78 -1.95 -6.12
CA ALA A 291 3.29 -0.94 -5.18
C ALA A 291 1.89 -0.41 -5.56
N ALA A 292 1.61 -0.21 -6.86
CA ALA A 292 0.29 0.20 -7.32
C ALA A 292 -0.79 -0.88 -7.09
N VAL A 293 -0.45 -2.17 -7.27
CA VAL A 293 -1.32 -3.33 -6.92
C VAL A 293 -1.66 -3.29 -5.43
N LEU A 294 -0.66 -3.11 -4.56
CA LEU A 294 -0.86 -3.00 -3.12
C LEU A 294 -1.76 -1.81 -2.75
N ALA A 295 -1.48 -0.63 -3.28
CA ALA A 295 -2.26 0.58 -3.02
C ALA A 295 -3.72 0.45 -3.49
N THR A 296 -3.95 -0.17 -4.64
CA THR A 296 -5.30 -0.39 -5.19
C THR A 296 -6.07 -1.39 -4.34
N SER A 297 -5.43 -2.48 -3.91
CA SER A 297 -6.01 -3.46 -2.99
C SER A 297 -6.35 -2.84 -1.63
N LEU A 298 -5.45 -2.02 -1.07
CA LEU A 298 -5.70 -1.27 0.16
C LEU A 298 -6.88 -0.30 0.01
N ALA A 299 -6.94 0.44 -1.11
CA ALA A 299 -8.05 1.35 -1.37
C ALA A 299 -9.39 0.61 -1.46
N LEU A 300 -9.42 -0.57 -2.07
CA LEU A 300 -10.59 -1.44 -2.10
C LEU A 300 -10.95 -1.92 -0.69
N THR A 301 -9.98 -2.31 0.12
CA THR A 301 -10.16 -2.72 1.52
C THR A 301 -10.78 -1.62 2.36
N ILE A 302 -10.21 -0.41 2.33
CA ILE A 302 -10.73 0.74 3.06
C ILE A 302 -12.19 1.02 2.66
N ARG A 303 -12.52 0.99 1.37
CA ARG A 303 -13.88 1.18 0.88
C ARG A 303 -14.84 0.09 1.34
N ALA A 304 -14.40 -1.17 1.33
CA ALA A 304 -15.21 -2.29 1.81
C ALA A 304 -15.59 -2.12 3.31
N TYR A 305 -14.66 -1.67 4.14
CA TYR A 305 -14.93 -1.37 5.56
C TYR A 305 -15.87 -0.18 5.74
N VAL A 306 -15.65 0.92 5.01
CA VAL A 306 -16.48 2.13 5.14
C VAL A 306 -17.92 1.84 4.71
N LEU A 307 -18.12 1.19 3.58
CA LEU A 307 -19.44 0.88 3.06
C LEU A 307 -20.17 -0.17 3.92
N GLY A 308 -19.46 -1.19 4.42
CA GLY A 308 -20.01 -2.19 5.31
C GLY A 308 -20.35 -1.64 6.71
N GLY A 309 -19.54 -0.73 7.25
CA GLY A 309 -19.81 -0.06 8.53
C GLY A 309 -21.02 0.85 8.49
N LEU A 310 -21.24 1.57 7.39
CA LEU A 310 -22.42 2.41 7.17
C LEU A 310 -23.70 1.56 7.10
N ALA A 311 -23.65 0.35 6.53
CA ALA A 311 -24.77 -0.59 6.52
C ALA A 311 -25.18 -1.04 7.92
N SER A 312 -24.21 -1.44 8.74
CA SER A 312 -24.43 -1.84 10.13
C SER A 312 -25.06 -0.71 10.95
N ALA A 313 -24.62 0.52 10.80
CA ALA A 313 -25.16 1.67 11.51
C ALA A 313 -26.62 1.99 11.07
N ALA A 314 -26.91 1.89 9.78
CA ALA A 314 -28.24 2.11 9.22
C ALA A 314 -29.24 1.02 9.67
N GLU A 315 -28.80 -0.22 9.77
CA GLU A 315 -29.63 -1.34 10.26
C GLU A 315 -29.91 -1.23 11.76
N ALA A 316 -28.90 -0.88 12.56
CA ALA A 316 -29.07 -0.63 13.99
C ALA A 316 -30.06 0.52 14.28
N ALA A 317 -30.09 1.55 13.43
CA ALA A 317 -31.02 2.67 13.55
C ALA A 317 -32.47 2.31 13.16
N ARG A 318 -32.71 1.20 12.44
CA ARG A 318 -34.03 0.72 12.02
C ARG A 318 -34.68 -0.22 13.03
N VAL A 319 -33.94 -0.79 13.99
CA VAL A 319 -34.49 -1.63 15.06
C VAL A 319 -35.24 -0.73 16.03
N PRO A 320 -36.57 -0.87 16.16
CA PRO A 320 -37.33 -0.08 17.15
C PRO A 320 -36.78 -0.36 18.56
N ALA A 321 -36.67 0.68 19.36
CA ALA A 321 -36.32 0.51 20.75
C ALA A 321 -37.30 -0.51 21.38
N PRO A 322 -36.82 -1.47 22.18
CA PRO A 322 -37.72 -2.43 22.83
C PRO A 322 -38.76 -1.65 23.62
N PHE A 323 -40.01 -1.98 23.39
CA PHE A 323 -41.16 -1.38 24.07
C PHE A 323 -40.90 -1.44 25.59
N SER A 324 -40.56 -0.30 26.19
CA SER A 324 -40.58 -0.14 27.65
C SER A 324 -42.06 -0.10 28.09
N GLY A 325 -42.65 -1.26 28.12
CA GLY A 325 -43.97 -1.44 28.71
C GLY A 325 -43.89 -1.21 30.23
N ALA A 326 -44.10 0.04 30.63
CA ALA A 326 -44.42 0.33 32.03
C ALA A 326 -45.69 -0.41 32.37
N ILE A 327 -45.57 -1.52 33.10
CA ILE A 327 -46.68 -2.17 33.78
C ILE A 327 -47.08 -1.21 34.91
N GLU A 328 -48.04 -0.32 34.63
CA GLU A 328 -48.79 0.37 35.68
C GLU A 328 -49.57 -0.69 36.46
N ARG A 329 -49.01 -1.16 37.58
CA ARG A 329 -49.82 -1.86 38.61
C ARG A 329 -50.79 -0.85 39.22
N LYS A 330 -52.02 -0.83 38.73
CA LYS A 330 -53.15 -0.31 39.53
C LYS A 330 -53.27 -1.16 40.77
N ILE A 331 -52.77 -0.66 41.88
CA ILE A 331 -53.20 -1.12 43.23
C ILE A 331 -54.46 -0.33 43.53
N THR A 332 -55.60 -0.96 43.38
CA THR A 332 -56.87 -0.52 44.00
C THR A 332 -56.94 -1.14 45.37
N ALA A 333 -57.12 -0.28 46.37
CA ALA A 333 -57.41 -0.57 47.76
C ALA A 333 -58.76 -1.30 47.93
#